data_f563aebde2493e29d9f6833093b1421a
#
_entry.id   f563aebde2493e29d9f6833093b1421a
#
_cell.length_a   1.000
_cell.length_b   1.000
_cell.length_c   1.000
_cell.angle_alpha   90.00
_cell.angle_beta   90.00
_cell.angle_gamma   90.00
#
_symmetry.space_group_name_H-M   'P 1'
#
loop_
_entity.id
_entity.type
_entity.pdbx_description
1 polymer ?
#
loop_
_entity_poly.entity_id
_entity_poly.type
_entity_poly.pdbx_seq_one_letter_code
_entity_poly.pdbx_strand_id
1 'polypeptide(L)'
;MRLNVNKLLHTPEMQEEVRFEMDLSDLDFGGSKPVSRPVVVDCRLRNKAGLLLCGMQMSTTMHCVCDRCGEEYDAEKSVCYDCVLAEERQSEDSDEIIVLEDDEVDLEELARDAFILDMDTKFLCSDDCKGLCAGCGANLNRESCRCKRAVDPRLAKLAQLLQQDGQ
;
A
#
# COMPACT_ATOMS: atom_id res chain seq x y z
N MET A 1 -5.20 2.43 19.55
CA MET A 1 -5.98 1.54 20.45
C MET A 1 -5.02 0.61 21.18
N ARG A 2 -4.83 0.84 22.50
CA ARG A 2 -3.88 0.04 23.28
C ARG A 2 -4.55 -1.18 23.87
N LEU A 3 -3.90 -2.33 23.74
CA LEU A 3 -4.35 -3.62 24.26
C LEU A 3 -3.28 -4.19 25.19
N ASN A 4 -3.69 -4.59 26.42
CA ASN A 4 -2.80 -5.31 27.31
C ASN A 4 -2.83 -6.81 26.99
N VAL A 5 -1.68 -7.35 26.62
CA VAL A 5 -1.52 -8.73 26.14
C VAL A 5 -0.92 -9.68 27.15
N ASN A 6 -0.77 -9.26 28.43
CA ASN A 6 -0.17 -10.05 29.50
C ASN A 6 -0.80 -11.45 29.64
N LYS A 7 -2.13 -11.52 29.61
CA LYS A 7 -2.84 -12.81 29.68
C LYS A 7 -2.57 -13.71 28.47
N LEU A 8 -2.48 -13.10 27.29
CA LEU A 8 -2.19 -13.83 26.05
C LEU A 8 -0.77 -14.40 26.07
N LEU A 9 0.20 -13.61 26.55
CA LEU A 9 1.60 -14.03 26.65
C LEU A 9 1.78 -15.25 27.57
N HIS A 10 1.05 -15.29 28.68
CA HIS A 10 1.25 -16.33 29.72
C HIS A 10 0.26 -17.50 29.63
N THR A 11 -0.70 -17.47 28.70
CA THR A 11 -1.67 -18.57 28.53
C THR A 11 -1.43 -19.27 27.19
N PRO A 12 -0.90 -20.51 27.19
CA PRO A 12 -0.68 -21.27 25.96
C PRO A 12 -1.98 -21.45 25.15
N GLU A 13 -1.86 -21.42 23.82
CA GLU A 13 -2.97 -21.62 22.87
C GLU A 13 -4.14 -20.60 23.02
N MET A 14 -4.00 -19.58 23.86
CA MET A 14 -4.98 -18.50 23.92
C MET A 14 -4.95 -17.67 22.65
N GLN A 15 -6.13 -17.30 22.18
CA GLN A 15 -6.31 -16.39 21.05
C GLN A 15 -7.32 -15.31 21.37
N GLU A 16 -7.14 -14.15 20.74
CA GLU A 16 -8.06 -13.02 20.83
C GLU A 16 -8.23 -12.41 19.45
N GLU A 17 -9.45 -12.06 19.10
CA GLU A 17 -9.79 -11.37 17.87
C GLU A 17 -10.33 -9.99 18.20
N VAL A 18 -9.76 -8.98 17.58
CA VAL A 18 -10.12 -7.58 17.78
C VAL A 18 -10.46 -6.97 16.42
N ARG A 19 -11.61 -6.31 16.34
CA ARG A 19 -12.01 -5.57 15.14
C ARG A 19 -12.24 -4.12 15.50
N PHE A 20 -11.66 -3.22 14.69
CA PHE A 20 -11.81 -1.78 14.86
C PHE A 20 -11.73 -1.06 13.50
N GLU A 21 -12.08 0.21 13.52
CA GLU A 21 -11.95 1.10 12.37
C GLU A 21 -10.94 2.19 12.72
N MET A 22 -10.03 2.50 11.78
CA MET A 22 -9.11 3.62 11.90
C MET A 22 -9.36 4.66 10.81
N ASP A 23 -9.20 5.92 11.16
CA ASP A 23 -9.32 7.04 10.22
C ASP A 23 -7.94 7.44 9.72
N LEU A 24 -7.74 7.32 8.40
CA LEU A 24 -6.53 7.71 7.69
C LEU A 24 -6.78 8.85 6.69
N SER A 25 -7.87 9.59 6.84
CA SER A 25 -8.26 10.69 5.93
C SER A 25 -7.30 11.89 5.96
N ASP A 26 -6.44 11.97 6.98
CA ASP A 26 -5.38 12.97 7.10
C ASP A 26 -4.14 12.67 6.27
N LEU A 27 -3.94 11.41 5.85
CA LEU A 27 -2.75 10.99 5.13
C LEU A 27 -2.71 11.55 3.71
N ASP A 28 -1.58 12.19 3.39
CA ASP A 28 -1.28 12.71 2.06
C ASP A 28 -0.28 11.78 1.34
N PHE A 29 -0.66 11.34 0.15
CA PHE A 29 0.18 10.53 -0.73
C PHE A 29 0.41 11.30 -2.03
N GLY A 30 1.54 12.00 -2.10
CA GLY A 30 1.94 12.72 -3.30
C GLY A 30 1.01 13.86 -3.69
N GLY A 31 0.37 14.53 -2.72
CA GLY A 31 -0.57 15.63 -2.93
C GLY A 31 -2.03 15.19 -3.10
N SER A 32 -2.33 13.92 -2.91
CA SER A 32 -3.69 13.37 -2.89
C SER A 32 -4.00 12.70 -1.55
N LYS A 33 -5.29 12.61 -1.20
CA LYS A 33 -5.78 11.92 -0.01
C LYS A 33 -6.70 10.78 -0.43
N PRO A 34 -6.14 9.63 -0.86
CA PRO A 34 -6.94 8.56 -1.43
C PRO A 34 -7.79 7.82 -0.41
N VAL A 35 -7.40 7.83 0.87
CA VAL A 35 -8.10 7.12 1.94
C VAL A 35 -9.11 8.07 2.59
N SER A 36 -10.30 8.19 1.99
CA SER A 36 -11.38 9.05 2.50
C SER A 36 -12.41 8.30 3.34
N ARG A 37 -12.35 6.97 3.36
CA ARG A 37 -13.23 6.10 4.14
C ARG A 37 -12.43 5.43 5.26
N PRO A 38 -13.08 5.08 6.39
CA PRO A 38 -12.42 4.33 7.45
C PRO A 38 -11.80 3.02 6.94
N VAL A 39 -10.64 2.67 7.46
CA VAL A 39 -10.00 1.38 7.22
C VAL A 39 -10.48 0.41 8.29
N VAL A 40 -11.12 -0.67 7.86
CA VAL A 40 -11.54 -1.75 8.76
C VAL A 40 -10.36 -2.66 9.01
N VAL A 41 -10.05 -2.91 10.29
CA VAL A 41 -8.96 -3.76 10.75
C VAL A 41 -9.52 -4.95 11.50
N ASP A 42 -9.22 -6.15 11.00
CA ASP A 42 -9.46 -7.41 11.69
C ASP A 42 -8.09 -7.93 12.17
N CYS A 43 -7.88 -7.93 13.49
CA CYS A 43 -6.65 -8.36 14.13
C CYS A 43 -6.87 -9.66 14.88
N ARG A 44 -5.96 -10.62 14.70
CA ARG A 44 -5.94 -11.89 15.43
C ARG A 44 -4.61 -12.04 16.16
N LEU A 45 -4.68 -12.15 17.47
CA LEU A 45 -3.57 -12.43 18.36
C LEU A 45 -3.62 -13.88 18.82
N ARG A 46 -2.51 -14.59 18.75
CA ARG A 46 -2.45 -16.01 19.14
C ARG A 46 -1.12 -16.34 19.80
N ASN A 47 -1.20 -16.93 21.02
CA ASN A 47 -0.02 -17.50 21.66
C ASN A 47 0.28 -18.89 21.09
N LYS A 48 1.46 -19.04 20.53
CA LYS A 48 1.98 -20.33 20.04
C LYS A 48 3.37 -20.57 20.60
N ALA A 49 3.48 -21.55 21.50
CA ALA A 49 4.74 -21.97 22.10
C ALA A 49 5.50 -20.82 22.82
N GLY A 50 4.78 -19.88 23.46
CA GLY A 50 5.38 -18.74 24.17
C GLY A 50 5.68 -17.53 23.28
N LEU A 51 5.34 -17.57 21.99
CA LEU A 51 5.42 -16.44 21.08
C LEU A 51 4.01 -15.92 20.80
N LEU A 52 3.82 -14.61 20.86
CA LEU A 52 2.56 -13.99 20.52
C LEU A 52 2.57 -13.57 19.04
N LEU A 53 1.84 -14.32 18.23
CA LEU A 53 1.67 -14.03 16.80
C LEU A 53 0.53 -13.03 16.64
N CYS A 54 0.78 -11.96 15.90
CA CYS A 54 -0.19 -10.94 15.52
C CYS A 54 -0.38 -10.98 14.01
N GLY A 55 -1.60 -11.29 13.56
CA GLY A 55 -2.00 -11.20 12.16
C GLY A 55 -3.08 -10.15 12.00
N MET A 56 -2.89 -9.21 11.08
CA MET A 56 -3.85 -8.14 10.77
C MET A 56 -4.28 -8.22 9.32
N GLN A 57 -5.58 -8.06 9.10
CA GLN A 57 -6.14 -7.84 7.77
C GLN A 57 -6.86 -6.49 7.77
N MET A 58 -6.42 -5.60 6.89
CA MET A 58 -6.95 -4.25 6.77
C MET A 58 -7.61 -4.10 5.42
N SER A 59 -8.77 -3.44 5.36
CA SER A 59 -9.48 -3.23 4.11
C SER A 59 -10.21 -1.89 4.08
N THR A 60 -10.18 -1.25 2.91
CA THR A 60 -10.93 -0.02 2.63
C THR A 60 -11.15 0.15 1.13
N THR A 61 -12.03 1.08 0.75
CA THR A 61 -12.13 1.56 -0.62
C THR A 61 -11.50 2.94 -0.70
N MET A 62 -10.47 3.07 -1.54
CA MET A 62 -9.77 4.33 -1.79
C MET A 62 -10.39 5.06 -2.98
N HIS A 63 -10.39 6.39 -2.93
CA HIS A 63 -10.73 7.24 -4.07
C HIS A 63 -9.45 7.82 -4.66
N CYS A 64 -9.08 7.34 -5.85
CA CYS A 64 -7.79 7.61 -6.48
C CYS A 64 -7.94 8.41 -7.76
N VAL A 65 -6.88 9.16 -8.10
CA VAL A 65 -6.71 9.80 -9.41
C VAL A 65 -5.61 9.06 -10.16
N CYS A 66 -5.89 8.62 -11.36
CA CYS A 66 -4.92 7.88 -12.18
C CYS A 66 -3.74 8.75 -12.58
N ASP A 67 -2.50 8.36 -12.24
CA ASP A 67 -1.27 9.09 -12.55
C ASP A 67 -0.96 9.18 -14.05
N ARG A 68 -1.58 8.32 -14.87
CA ARG A 68 -1.38 8.33 -16.33
C ARG A 68 -2.43 9.13 -17.08
N CYS A 69 -3.71 9.02 -16.73
CA CYS A 69 -4.79 9.62 -17.50
C CYS A 69 -5.59 10.70 -16.75
N GLY A 70 -5.34 10.88 -15.43
CA GLY A 70 -6.00 11.88 -14.61
C GLY A 70 -7.47 11.57 -14.29
N GLU A 71 -7.96 10.36 -14.60
CA GLU A 71 -9.33 9.97 -14.27
C GLU A 71 -9.43 9.51 -12.83
N GLU A 72 -10.53 9.91 -12.18
CA GLU A 72 -10.88 9.44 -10.83
C GLU A 72 -11.47 8.05 -10.91
N TYR A 73 -11.13 7.21 -9.94
CA TYR A 73 -11.66 5.85 -9.80
C TYR A 73 -11.60 5.38 -8.36
N ASP A 74 -12.50 4.46 -8.01
CA ASP A 74 -12.46 3.79 -6.71
C ASP A 74 -11.68 2.48 -6.84
N ALA A 75 -10.78 2.24 -5.87
CA ALA A 75 -9.98 1.03 -5.79
C ALA A 75 -10.14 0.37 -4.42
N GLU A 76 -10.37 -0.94 -4.41
CA GLU A 76 -10.34 -1.71 -3.18
C GLU A 76 -8.89 -1.97 -2.76
N LYS A 77 -8.54 -1.62 -1.52
CA LYS A 77 -7.23 -1.90 -0.93
C LYS A 77 -7.40 -2.89 0.21
N SER A 78 -6.60 -3.96 0.16
CA SER A 78 -6.52 -4.95 1.22
C SER A 78 -5.06 -5.18 1.55
N VAL A 79 -4.71 -5.07 2.82
CA VAL A 79 -3.36 -5.24 3.35
C VAL A 79 -3.38 -6.35 4.37
N CYS A 80 -2.44 -7.30 4.27
CA CYS A 80 -2.21 -8.32 5.28
C CYS A 80 -0.86 -8.06 5.92
N TYR A 81 -0.82 -8.06 7.24
CA TYR A 81 0.40 -7.84 8.01
C TYR A 81 0.49 -8.86 9.13
N ASP A 82 1.62 -9.56 9.20
CA ASP A 82 1.92 -10.55 10.24
C ASP A 82 3.20 -10.14 10.96
N CYS A 83 3.19 -10.20 12.30
CA CYS A 83 4.36 -9.94 13.12
C CYS A 83 4.35 -10.80 14.39
N VAL A 84 5.48 -10.81 15.08
CA VAL A 84 5.64 -11.43 16.40
C VAL A 84 5.77 -10.35 17.45
N LEU A 85 4.97 -10.42 18.49
CA LEU A 85 5.06 -9.56 19.66
C LEU A 85 5.83 -10.31 20.77
N ALA A 86 6.85 -9.68 21.34
CA ALA A 86 7.69 -10.27 22.37
C ALA A 86 8.11 -9.24 23.42
N GLU A 87 8.37 -9.70 24.64
CA GLU A 87 8.88 -8.85 25.74
C GLU A 87 10.33 -8.42 25.48
N GLU A 88 11.12 -9.27 24.81
CA GLU A 88 12.52 -9.00 24.51
C GLU A 88 12.86 -9.43 23.06
N ARG A 89 13.78 -8.72 22.41
CA ARG A 89 14.36 -9.16 21.14
C ARG A 89 15.25 -10.37 21.35
N GLN A 90 14.92 -11.49 20.73
CA GLN A 90 15.73 -12.72 20.79
C GLN A 90 16.92 -12.73 19.83
N SER A 91 16.93 -11.86 18.82
CA SER A 91 18.06 -11.69 17.89
C SER A 91 18.00 -10.31 17.19
N GLU A 92 19.17 -9.79 16.78
CA GLU A 92 19.27 -8.52 16.05
C GLU A 92 18.76 -8.61 14.59
N ASP A 93 18.59 -9.82 14.04
CA ASP A 93 18.27 -10.07 12.63
C ASP A 93 16.78 -10.26 12.33
N SER A 94 15.88 -10.06 13.29
CA SER A 94 14.44 -10.24 13.04
C SER A 94 13.71 -8.90 13.03
N ASP A 95 13.50 -8.36 11.82
CA ASP A 95 12.72 -7.14 11.58
C ASP A 95 11.20 -7.33 11.84
N GLU A 96 10.76 -8.57 12.00
CA GLU A 96 9.35 -8.94 12.23
C GLU A 96 8.97 -9.00 13.71
N ILE A 97 9.91 -8.74 14.64
CA ILE A 97 9.65 -8.77 16.09
C ILE A 97 9.43 -7.37 16.60
N ILE A 98 8.23 -7.15 17.13
CA ILE A 98 7.88 -5.92 17.84
C ILE A 98 8.00 -6.15 19.32
N VAL A 99 8.82 -5.32 19.97
CA VAL A 99 9.03 -5.39 21.41
C VAL A 99 7.88 -4.68 22.12
N LEU A 100 7.27 -5.38 23.06
CA LEU A 100 6.20 -4.82 23.90
C LEU A 100 6.79 -3.93 24.99
N GLU A 101 6.14 -2.82 25.26
CA GLU A 101 6.40 -1.97 26.42
C GLU A 101 5.29 -2.20 27.44
N ASP A 102 5.65 -2.62 28.66
CA ASP A 102 4.73 -2.87 29.77
C ASP A 102 3.58 -3.85 29.40
N ASP A 103 3.86 -4.89 28.59
CA ASP A 103 2.86 -5.87 28.07
C ASP A 103 1.72 -5.23 27.29
N GLU A 104 1.92 -4.04 26.73
CA GLU A 104 0.95 -3.33 25.93
C GLU A 104 1.40 -3.23 24.47
N VAL A 105 0.42 -3.30 23.55
CA VAL A 105 0.60 -3.04 22.12
C VAL A 105 -0.41 -2.00 21.67
N ASP A 106 0.03 -1.00 20.89
CA ASP A 106 -0.88 -0.12 20.18
C ASP A 106 -1.20 -0.67 18.79
N LEU A 107 -2.33 -1.42 18.71
CA LEU A 107 -2.77 -2.06 17.47
C LEU A 107 -3.11 -1.05 16.36
N GLU A 108 -3.56 0.15 16.72
CA GLU A 108 -3.91 1.18 15.74
C GLU A 108 -2.66 1.80 15.11
N GLU A 109 -1.63 2.09 15.91
CA GLU A 109 -0.34 2.57 15.43
C GLU A 109 0.31 1.53 14.52
N LEU A 110 0.33 0.26 14.95
CA LEU A 110 0.87 -0.84 14.18
C LEU A 110 0.15 -1.05 12.84
N ALA A 111 -1.18 -1.02 12.85
CA ALA A 111 -1.99 -1.13 11.63
C ALA A 111 -1.77 0.07 10.70
N ARG A 112 -1.65 1.29 11.26
CA ARG A 112 -1.36 2.51 10.49
C ARG A 112 -0.04 2.41 9.75
N ASP A 113 1.02 2.02 10.46
CA ASP A 113 2.36 1.90 9.89
C ASP A 113 2.40 0.82 8.79
N ALA A 114 1.81 -0.35 9.05
CA ALA A 114 1.73 -1.43 8.07
C ALA A 114 0.94 -1.01 6.83
N PHE A 115 -0.18 -0.28 6.99
CA PHE A 115 -0.99 0.21 5.88
C PHE A 115 -0.22 1.23 5.04
N ILE A 116 0.51 2.17 5.67
CA ILE A 116 1.31 3.18 4.98
C ILE A 116 2.45 2.54 4.19
N LEU A 117 3.14 1.55 4.76
CA LEU A 117 4.24 0.85 4.10
C LEU A 117 3.79 0.02 2.89
N ASP A 118 2.54 -0.45 2.87
CA ASP A 118 1.96 -1.21 1.75
C ASP A 118 1.29 -0.32 0.68
N MET A 119 1.30 1.00 0.87
CA MET A 119 0.70 1.91 -0.11
C MET A 119 1.47 1.91 -1.43
N ASP A 120 0.72 1.86 -2.52
CA ASP A 120 1.27 1.92 -3.87
C ASP A 120 1.90 3.29 -4.15
N THR A 121 3.07 3.30 -4.79
CA THR A 121 3.74 4.53 -5.21
C THR A 121 3.11 5.18 -6.45
N LYS A 122 2.22 4.47 -7.14
CA LYS A 122 1.48 4.94 -8.32
C LYS A 122 0.06 4.41 -8.31
N PHE A 123 -0.87 5.30 -8.57
CA PHE A 123 -2.28 4.96 -8.71
C PHE A 123 -2.65 4.87 -10.20
N LEU A 124 -3.06 3.69 -10.66
CA LEU A 124 -3.43 3.45 -12.05
C LEU A 124 -4.86 2.91 -12.10
N CYS A 125 -5.70 3.50 -12.95
CA CYS A 125 -7.08 3.03 -13.14
C CYS A 125 -7.14 1.63 -13.79
N SER A 126 -6.06 1.23 -14.47
CA SER A 126 -5.87 -0.08 -15.10
C SER A 126 -4.37 -0.25 -15.40
N ASP A 127 -3.87 -1.48 -15.34
CA ASP A 127 -2.49 -1.83 -15.71
C ASP A 127 -2.16 -1.41 -17.14
N ASP A 128 -3.14 -1.56 -18.06
CA ASP A 128 -3.06 -1.21 -19.48
C ASP A 128 -3.41 0.24 -19.79
N CYS A 129 -3.51 1.12 -18.77
CA CYS A 129 -3.86 2.52 -18.98
C CYS A 129 -2.85 3.18 -19.92
N LYS A 130 -3.35 3.69 -21.05
CA LYS A 130 -2.54 4.35 -22.11
C LYS A 130 -2.19 5.80 -21.78
N GLY A 131 -2.84 6.36 -20.74
CA GLY A 131 -2.59 7.72 -20.29
C GLY A 131 -3.10 8.81 -21.21
N LEU A 132 -2.55 10.00 -21.03
CA LEU A 132 -2.80 11.17 -21.89
C LEU A 132 -1.75 11.28 -22.99
N CYS A 133 -2.16 11.76 -24.15
CA CYS A 133 -1.23 12.11 -25.21
C CYS A 133 -0.35 13.30 -24.79
N ALA A 134 0.96 13.13 -24.84
CA ALA A 134 1.92 14.18 -24.46
C ALA A 134 1.85 15.44 -25.36
N GLY A 135 1.25 15.34 -26.56
CA GLY A 135 1.15 16.46 -27.48
C GLY A 135 -0.14 17.27 -27.39
N CYS A 136 -1.29 16.63 -27.19
CA CYS A 136 -2.60 17.29 -27.18
C CYS A 136 -3.45 17.03 -25.93
N GLY A 137 -2.98 16.21 -24.99
CA GLY A 137 -3.72 15.90 -23.78
C GLY A 137 -4.91 14.94 -23.96
N ALA A 138 -5.14 14.42 -25.19
CA ALA A 138 -6.24 13.49 -25.42
C ALA A 138 -6.06 12.20 -24.59
N ASN A 139 -7.13 11.71 -24.00
CA ASN A 139 -7.11 10.45 -23.24
C ASN A 139 -7.06 9.26 -24.20
N LEU A 140 -5.91 8.59 -24.24
CA LEU A 140 -5.65 7.49 -25.16
C LEU A 140 -6.40 6.20 -24.83
N ASN A 141 -7.08 6.13 -23.68
CA ASN A 141 -7.99 5.03 -23.36
C ASN A 141 -9.35 5.19 -24.05
N ARG A 142 -9.74 6.44 -24.37
CA ARG A 142 -11.05 6.77 -24.93
C ARG A 142 -11.01 7.10 -26.41
N GLU A 143 -9.91 7.73 -26.85
CA GLU A 143 -9.80 8.21 -28.23
C GLU A 143 -8.39 8.05 -28.79
N SER A 144 -8.27 7.98 -30.12
CA SER A 144 -6.98 7.95 -30.80
C SER A 144 -6.46 9.37 -31.03
N CYS A 145 -5.19 9.61 -30.65
CA CYS A 145 -4.54 10.89 -30.90
C CYS A 145 -4.22 11.07 -32.39
N ARG A 146 -4.48 12.29 -32.91
CA ARG A 146 -4.14 12.71 -34.30
C ARG A 146 -2.83 13.50 -34.37
N CYS A 147 -2.11 13.66 -33.29
CA CYS A 147 -0.82 14.37 -33.28
C CYS A 147 0.21 13.63 -34.12
N LYS A 148 0.91 14.36 -34.99
CA LYS A 148 2.13 13.86 -35.62
C LYS A 148 3.21 13.81 -34.53
N ARG A 149 3.78 12.63 -34.25
CA ARG A 149 4.92 12.52 -33.34
C ARG A 149 6.05 13.38 -33.92
N ALA A 150 6.35 14.50 -33.26
CA ALA A 150 7.56 15.25 -33.57
C ALA A 150 8.74 14.40 -33.08
N VAL A 151 9.62 14.01 -33.98
CA VAL A 151 10.89 13.35 -33.62
C VAL A 151 11.73 14.41 -32.89
N ASP A 152 12.20 14.14 -31.70
CA ASP A 152 13.14 15.05 -31.02
C ASP A 152 14.32 15.31 -31.95
N PRO A 153 14.65 16.57 -32.28
CA PRO A 153 15.75 16.89 -33.16
C PRO A 153 17.09 16.30 -32.75
N ARG A 154 17.29 16.07 -31.43
CA ARG A 154 18.50 15.44 -30.88
C ARG A 154 18.59 13.96 -31.25
N LEU A 155 17.44 13.28 -31.41
CA LEU A 155 17.33 11.86 -31.75
C LEU A 155 17.15 11.63 -33.27
N ALA A 156 17.01 12.69 -34.07
CA ALA A 156 16.79 12.57 -35.50
C ALA A 156 17.92 11.79 -36.23
N LYS A 157 19.17 11.92 -35.77
CA LYS A 157 20.31 11.15 -36.28
C LYS A 157 20.21 9.65 -35.98
N LEU A 158 19.70 9.26 -34.80
CA LEU A 158 19.48 7.84 -34.47
C LEU A 158 18.34 7.24 -35.29
N ALA A 159 17.28 7.99 -35.57
CA ALA A 159 16.20 7.56 -36.46
C ALA A 159 16.67 7.30 -37.90
N GLN A 160 17.65 8.07 -38.39
CA GLN A 160 18.27 7.86 -39.72
C GLN A 160 19.11 6.57 -39.77
N LEU A 161 19.83 6.23 -38.68
CA LEU A 161 20.61 4.99 -38.61
C LEU A 161 19.72 3.74 -38.62
N LEU A 162 18.60 3.77 -37.90
CA LEU A 162 17.63 2.66 -37.87
C LEU A 162 16.94 2.41 -39.23
N GLN A 163 16.89 3.42 -40.12
CA GLN A 163 16.35 3.26 -41.48
C GLN A 163 17.38 2.69 -42.46
N GLN A 164 18.68 2.75 -42.15
CA GLN A 164 19.75 2.23 -43.01
C GLN A 164 20.02 0.73 -42.79
N ASP A 165 19.69 0.18 -41.64
CA ASP A 165 19.87 -1.24 -41.30
C ASP A 165 18.73 -2.14 -41.81
N GLY A 166 17.76 -1.61 -42.54
CA GLY A 166 16.58 -2.32 -43.07
C GLY A 166 16.63 -2.63 -44.60
N GLN A 167 17.81 -2.58 -45.23
CA GLN A 167 17.99 -3.01 -46.63
C GLN A 167 18.88 -4.25 -46.73
#